data_9a8894aebeb634cf7e4984d7eef8ff47
#
_entry.id   9a8894aebeb634cf7e4984d7eef8ff47
#
_cell.length_a   1.000
_cell.length_b   1.000
_cell.length_c   1.000
_cell.angle_alpha   90.00
_cell.angle_beta   90.00
_cell.angle_gamma   90.00
#
_symmetry.space_group_name_H-M   'P 1'
#
loop_
_entity.id
_entity.type
_entity.pdbx_description
1 polymer ?
#
loop_
_entity_poly.entity_id
_entity_poly.type
_entity_poly.pdbx_seq_one_letter_code
_entity_poly.pdbx_strand_id
1 'polypeptide(L)'
;MAQDQLADWEVVDAFLAAARGGDLQRLLQLLAPDVLVIGDSAAAALGTPSRIEGRAEVAAFFNGAAASALPVYVDDRPGAAWFDRGTARVAFDFTVVDGRVTQIEFRADPAVIDAVRRRRAGLPR
;
A
#
# COMPACT_ATOMS: atom_id res chain seq x y z
N MET A 1 -13.39 -7.73 -11.54
CA MET A 1 -12.56 -8.20 -12.62
C MET A 1 -11.62 -7.10 -13.06
N ALA A 2 -11.35 -7.00 -14.36
CA ALA A 2 -10.39 -6.03 -14.85
C ALA A 2 -10.77 -4.59 -14.49
N GLN A 3 -12.04 -4.27 -14.56
CA GLN A 3 -12.52 -2.93 -14.21
C GLN A 3 -12.30 -2.61 -12.73
N ASP A 4 -12.57 -3.58 -11.86
CA ASP A 4 -12.36 -3.40 -10.43
C ASP A 4 -10.88 -3.20 -10.13
N GLN A 5 -10.02 -3.97 -10.80
CA GLN A 5 -8.58 -3.79 -10.61
C GLN A 5 -8.09 -2.45 -11.12
N LEU A 6 -8.63 -1.96 -12.25
CA LEU A 6 -8.24 -0.65 -12.74
C LEU A 6 -8.63 0.45 -11.75
N ALA A 7 -9.84 0.37 -11.18
CA ALA A 7 -10.26 1.34 -10.19
C ALA A 7 -9.37 1.29 -8.95
N ASP A 8 -9.02 0.09 -8.51
CA ASP A 8 -8.13 -0.09 -7.36
C ASP A 8 -6.74 0.45 -7.66
N TRP A 9 -6.21 0.21 -8.89
CA TRP A 9 -4.92 0.75 -9.28
C TRP A 9 -4.91 2.27 -9.25
N GLU A 10 -6.01 2.90 -9.65
CA GLU A 10 -6.08 4.36 -9.60
C GLU A 10 -5.92 4.87 -8.17
N VAL A 11 -6.55 4.19 -7.21
CA VAL A 11 -6.45 4.57 -5.81
C VAL A 11 -5.04 4.32 -5.28
N VAL A 12 -4.48 3.14 -5.56
CA VAL A 12 -3.12 2.80 -5.08
C VAL A 12 -2.10 3.76 -5.67
N ASP A 13 -2.17 4.05 -6.98
CA ASP A 13 -1.24 4.98 -7.61
C ASP A 13 -1.36 6.38 -7.02
N ALA A 14 -2.59 6.85 -6.80
CA ALA A 14 -2.81 8.17 -6.20
C ALA A 14 -2.27 8.21 -4.78
N PHE A 15 -2.47 7.12 -4.02
CA PHE A 15 -1.96 7.02 -2.66
C PHE A 15 -0.44 7.10 -2.63
N LEU A 16 0.23 6.32 -3.49
CA LEU A 16 1.70 6.32 -3.54
C LEU A 16 2.24 7.68 -3.95
N ALA A 17 1.61 8.32 -4.93
CA ALA A 17 2.03 9.65 -5.36
C ALA A 17 1.89 10.68 -4.24
N ALA A 18 0.76 10.63 -3.53
CA ALA A 18 0.53 11.56 -2.42
C ALA A 18 1.50 11.32 -1.27
N ALA A 19 1.78 10.05 -0.96
CA ALA A 19 2.71 9.71 0.10
C ALA A 19 4.12 10.18 -0.23
N ARG A 20 4.59 9.93 -1.45
CA ARG A 20 5.93 10.36 -1.88
C ARG A 20 6.05 11.88 -1.89
N GLY A 21 5.03 12.56 -2.35
CA GLY A 21 5.05 14.01 -2.48
C GLY A 21 4.75 14.77 -1.20
N GLY A 22 4.40 14.07 -0.14
CA GLY A 22 4.03 14.73 1.11
C GLY A 22 2.72 15.47 1.01
N ASP A 23 1.79 14.98 0.21
CA ASP A 23 0.49 15.63 0.01
C ASP A 23 -0.52 15.09 1.02
N LEU A 24 -0.49 15.67 2.21
CA LEU A 24 -1.31 15.23 3.32
C LEU A 24 -2.81 15.33 2.99
N GLN A 25 -3.21 16.41 2.33
CA GLN A 25 -4.62 16.61 1.99
C GLN A 25 -5.13 15.50 1.07
N ARG A 26 -4.31 15.12 0.09
CA ARG A 26 -4.70 14.07 -0.82
C ARG A 26 -4.78 12.73 -0.11
N LEU A 27 -3.82 12.44 0.78
CA LEU A 27 -3.87 11.21 1.58
C LEU A 27 -5.17 11.15 2.38
N LEU A 28 -5.55 12.24 3.03
CA LEU A 28 -6.78 12.28 3.80
C LEU A 28 -8.01 11.99 2.93
N GLN A 29 -8.01 12.48 1.68
CA GLN A 29 -9.13 12.23 0.78
C GLN A 29 -9.23 10.77 0.34
N LEU A 30 -8.09 10.10 0.22
CA LEU A 30 -8.04 8.72 -0.27
C LEU A 30 -8.34 7.69 0.82
N LEU A 31 -8.29 8.07 2.08
CA LEU A 31 -8.46 7.16 3.19
C LEU A 31 -9.88 7.21 3.73
N ALA A 32 -10.44 6.05 4.06
CA ALA A 32 -11.74 6.00 4.75
C ALA A 32 -11.57 6.57 6.16
N PRO A 33 -12.65 7.14 6.75
CA PRO A 33 -12.53 7.73 8.09
C PRO A 33 -12.03 6.75 9.15
N ASP A 34 -12.42 5.49 9.04
CA ASP A 34 -12.08 4.44 10.00
C ASP A 34 -11.00 3.50 9.47
N VAL A 35 -10.16 3.98 8.55
CA VAL A 35 -9.11 3.15 7.98
C VAL A 35 -8.23 2.54 9.06
N LEU A 36 -7.81 1.31 8.81
CA LEU A 36 -7.00 0.54 9.75
C LEU A 36 -5.73 0.08 9.06
N VAL A 37 -4.59 0.25 9.73
CA VAL A 37 -3.33 -0.35 9.30
C VAL A 37 -2.98 -1.44 10.30
N ILE A 38 -2.66 -2.61 9.79
CA ILE A 38 -2.18 -3.72 10.63
C ILE A 38 -0.93 -4.29 9.98
N GLY A 39 -0.12 -5.00 10.77
CA GLY A 39 1.07 -5.63 10.27
C GLY A 39 1.17 -7.06 10.77
N ASP A 40 1.67 -7.97 9.92
CA ASP A 40 1.94 -9.32 10.38
C ASP A 40 3.19 -9.31 11.27
N SER A 41 3.47 -10.44 11.93
CA SER A 41 4.59 -10.50 12.86
C SER A 41 5.93 -10.32 12.16
N ALA A 42 6.06 -10.79 10.92
CA ALA A 42 7.29 -10.61 10.16
C ALA A 42 7.53 -9.15 9.81
N ALA A 43 6.48 -8.41 9.45
CA ALA A 43 6.59 -6.98 9.18
C ALA A 43 6.93 -6.22 10.45
N ALA A 44 6.28 -6.55 11.55
CA ALA A 44 6.57 -5.91 12.84
C ALA A 44 8.03 -6.11 13.24
N ALA A 45 8.58 -7.29 12.96
CA ALA A 45 9.98 -7.58 13.26
C ALA A 45 10.93 -6.69 12.42
N LEU A 46 10.47 -6.20 11.27
CA LEU A 46 11.25 -5.27 10.45
C LEU A 46 11.03 -3.80 10.83
N GLY A 47 10.20 -3.55 11.84
CA GLY A 47 10.00 -2.20 12.35
C GLY A 47 8.74 -1.50 11.90
N THR A 48 7.85 -2.18 11.16
CA THR A 48 6.58 -1.53 10.82
C THR A 48 5.67 -1.49 12.03
N PRO A 49 4.76 -0.50 12.08
CA PRO A 49 3.75 -0.49 13.15
C PRO A 49 2.89 -1.73 13.05
N SER A 50 2.48 -2.28 14.19
CA SER A 50 1.57 -3.40 14.19
C SER A 50 0.12 -2.96 14.05
N ARG A 51 -0.20 -1.71 14.39
CA ARG A 51 -1.54 -1.19 14.27
C ARG A 51 -1.57 0.34 14.27
N ILE A 52 -2.32 0.92 13.34
CA ILE A 52 -2.62 2.35 13.32
C ILE A 52 -4.09 2.48 12.99
N GLU A 53 -4.82 3.29 13.73
CA GLU A 53 -6.26 3.45 13.53
C GLU A 53 -6.59 4.89 13.19
N GLY A 54 -7.50 5.06 12.23
CA GLY A 54 -8.06 6.34 11.91
C GLY A 54 -7.30 7.08 10.81
N ARG A 55 -8.06 7.85 10.06
CA ARG A 55 -7.56 8.52 8.86
C ARG A 55 -6.41 9.47 9.15
N ALA A 56 -6.54 10.26 10.20
CA ALA A 56 -5.53 11.27 10.51
C ALA A 56 -4.20 10.63 10.86
N GLU A 57 -4.23 9.58 11.68
CA GLU A 57 -3.02 8.88 12.11
C GLU A 57 -2.37 8.16 10.95
N VAL A 58 -3.17 7.50 10.11
CA VAL A 58 -2.64 6.77 8.96
C VAL A 58 -2.03 7.74 7.95
N ALA A 59 -2.71 8.85 7.67
CA ALA A 59 -2.18 9.85 6.74
C ALA A 59 -0.86 10.42 7.25
N ALA A 60 -0.78 10.72 8.53
CA ALA A 60 0.44 11.25 9.12
C ALA A 60 1.59 10.27 9.00
N PHE A 61 1.32 8.98 9.19
CA PHE A 61 2.36 7.95 9.06
C PHE A 61 2.92 7.89 7.64
N PHE A 62 2.04 7.95 6.63
CA PHE A 62 2.48 7.79 5.24
C PHE A 62 2.97 9.10 4.61
N ASN A 63 2.76 10.22 5.25
CA ASN A 63 3.13 11.52 4.69
C ASN A 63 4.64 11.60 4.50
N GLY A 64 5.08 11.51 3.25
CA GLY A 64 6.50 11.53 2.92
C GLY A 64 7.23 10.22 3.17
N ALA A 65 6.53 9.13 3.43
CA ALA A 65 7.15 7.91 3.93
C ALA A 65 7.30 6.79 2.90
N ALA A 66 6.85 6.98 1.66
CA ALA A 66 6.78 5.88 0.70
C ALA A 66 7.78 6.04 -0.45
N ALA A 67 8.94 6.65 -0.18
CA ALA A 67 9.89 6.98 -1.26
C ALA A 67 10.37 5.76 -2.04
N SER A 68 10.56 4.62 -1.40
CA SER A 68 11.05 3.41 -2.05
C SER A 68 9.95 2.36 -2.29
N ALA A 69 8.69 2.74 -2.13
CA ALA A 69 7.59 1.83 -2.41
C ALA A 69 7.25 1.85 -3.90
N LEU A 70 7.00 0.68 -4.46
CA LEU A 70 6.67 0.52 -5.86
C LEU A 70 5.36 -0.25 -6.00
N PRO A 71 4.58 0.01 -7.05
CA PRO A 71 3.35 -0.73 -7.28
C PRO A 71 3.64 -2.18 -7.64
N VAL A 72 2.94 -3.08 -6.99
CA VAL A 72 3.11 -4.53 -7.19
C VAL A 72 1.74 -5.21 -7.11
N TYR A 73 1.68 -6.46 -7.55
CA TYR A 73 0.55 -7.32 -7.25
C TYR A 73 0.84 -8.07 -5.96
N VAL A 74 -0.09 -8.00 -5.02
CA VAL A 74 -0.06 -8.75 -3.76
C VAL A 74 -1.27 -9.68 -3.80
N ASP A 75 -1.05 -10.99 -3.84
CA ASP A 75 -2.12 -11.97 -4.00
C ASP A 75 -3.01 -11.63 -5.21
N ASP A 76 -2.37 -11.25 -6.31
CA ASP A 76 -3.05 -10.88 -7.56
C ASP A 76 -3.94 -9.65 -7.48
N ARG A 77 -3.77 -8.83 -6.44
CA ARG A 77 -4.50 -7.56 -6.28
C ARG A 77 -3.52 -6.40 -6.33
N PRO A 78 -4.00 -5.22 -6.77
CA PRO A 78 -3.16 -4.03 -6.72
C PRO A 78 -2.71 -3.70 -5.31
N GLY A 79 -1.42 -3.44 -5.17
CA GLY A 79 -0.83 -3.08 -3.90
C GLY A 79 0.49 -2.40 -4.12
N ALA A 80 1.32 -2.40 -3.09
CA ALA A 80 2.66 -1.82 -3.18
C ALA A 80 3.62 -2.67 -2.36
N ALA A 81 4.90 -2.42 -2.54
CA ALA A 81 5.90 -3.05 -1.68
C ALA A 81 7.07 -2.11 -1.51
N TRP A 82 7.65 -2.15 -0.33
CA TRP A 82 8.90 -1.48 -0.05
C TRP A 82 10.04 -2.39 -0.50
N PHE A 83 10.90 -1.85 -1.35
CA PHE A 83 12.05 -2.59 -1.88
C PHE A 83 13.33 -2.05 -1.26
N ASP A 84 14.26 -2.96 -1.02
CA ASP A 84 15.61 -2.62 -0.60
C ASP A 84 16.54 -3.40 -1.49
N ARG A 85 17.37 -2.68 -2.26
CA ARG A 85 18.34 -3.27 -3.17
C ARG A 85 17.71 -4.26 -4.15
N GLY A 86 16.53 -3.90 -4.65
CA GLY A 86 15.84 -4.70 -5.65
C GLY A 86 15.04 -5.88 -5.10
N THR A 87 15.02 -6.04 -3.78
CA THR A 87 14.29 -7.13 -3.14
C THR A 87 13.13 -6.57 -2.34
N ALA A 88 11.94 -7.13 -2.54
CA ALA A 88 10.78 -6.73 -1.76
C ALA A 88 10.96 -7.14 -0.30
N ARG A 89 10.71 -6.21 0.61
CA ARG A 89 10.88 -6.45 2.04
C ARG A 89 9.56 -6.47 2.78
N VAL A 90 8.65 -5.58 2.43
CA VAL A 90 7.33 -5.50 3.05
C VAL A 90 6.33 -5.23 1.94
N ALA A 91 5.28 -6.02 1.87
CA ALA A 91 4.17 -5.79 0.95
C ALA A 91 3.09 -4.98 1.67
N PHE A 92 2.49 -4.05 0.93
CA PHE A 92 1.36 -3.26 1.40
C PHE A 92 0.13 -3.78 0.69
N ASP A 93 -0.73 -4.49 1.43
CA ASP A 93 -1.94 -5.10 0.90
C ASP A 93 -3.08 -4.13 1.19
N PHE A 94 -3.60 -3.49 0.13
CA PHE A 94 -4.64 -2.48 0.25
C PHE A 94 -6.01 -3.12 0.10
N THR A 95 -6.95 -2.71 0.94
CA THR A 95 -8.37 -2.98 0.73
C THR A 95 -9.02 -1.66 0.34
N VAL A 96 -9.62 -1.64 -0.84
CA VAL A 96 -10.23 -0.43 -1.40
C VAL A 96 -11.74 -0.68 -1.54
N VAL A 97 -12.54 0.23 -1.00
CA VAL A 97 -14.00 0.17 -1.09
C VAL A 97 -14.49 1.55 -1.50
N ASP A 98 -15.26 1.60 -2.58
CA ASP A 98 -15.85 2.84 -3.09
C ASP A 98 -14.81 3.95 -3.28
N GLY A 99 -13.65 3.58 -3.82
CA GLY A 99 -12.60 4.54 -4.14
C GLY A 99 -11.77 5.02 -2.97
N ARG A 100 -11.94 4.41 -1.79
CA ARG A 100 -11.18 4.79 -0.61
C ARG A 100 -10.50 3.57 -0.01
N VAL A 101 -9.34 3.81 0.58
CA VAL A 101 -8.59 2.76 1.28
C VAL A 101 -9.21 2.56 2.66
N THR A 102 -9.68 1.35 2.93
CA THR A 102 -10.28 1.01 4.22
C THR A 102 -9.31 0.26 5.12
N GLN A 103 -8.30 -0.39 4.53
CA GLN A 103 -7.32 -1.13 5.31
C GLN A 103 -6.03 -1.24 4.52
N ILE A 104 -4.91 -1.17 5.23
CA ILE A 104 -3.60 -1.49 4.68
C ILE A 104 -2.98 -2.51 5.61
N GLU A 105 -2.57 -3.64 5.06
CA GLU A 105 -1.87 -4.65 5.85
C GLU A 105 -0.43 -4.72 5.40
N PHE A 106 0.50 -4.52 6.32
CA PHE A 106 1.92 -4.73 6.07
C PHE A 106 2.21 -6.22 6.20
N ARG A 107 2.67 -6.82 5.13
CA ARG A 107 2.91 -8.27 5.09
C ARG A 107 4.35 -8.52 4.69
N ALA A 108 5.07 -9.21 5.54
CA ALA A 108 6.46 -9.59 5.25
C ALA A 108 6.66 -11.09 5.43
N ASP A 109 5.60 -11.85 5.62
CA ASP A 109 5.65 -13.31 5.61
C ASP A 109 6.33 -13.77 4.32
N PRO A 110 7.34 -14.65 4.39
CA PRO A 110 8.08 -15.08 3.20
C PRO A 110 7.20 -15.60 2.06
N ALA A 111 6.12 -16.31 2.36
CA ALA A 111 5.23 -16.81 1.32
C ALA A 111 4.60 -15.66 0.52
N VAL A 112 4.26 -14.56 1.18
CA VAL A 112 3.69 -13.39 0.51
C VAL A 112 4.76 -12.66 -0.28
N ILE A 113 5.91 -12.41 0.32
CA ILE A 113 6.99 -11.67 -0.30
C ILE A 113 7.49 -12.39 -1.56
N ASP A 114 7.63 -13.71 -1.50
CA ASP A 114 8.10 -14.48 -2.64
C ASP A 114 7.12 -14.45 -3.80
N ALA A 115 5.85 -14.22 -3.54
CA ALA A 115 4.81 -14.18 -4.56
C ALA A 115 4.53 -12.78 -5.11
N VAL A 116 5.16 -11.75 -4.55
CA VAL A 116 4.97 -10.36 -5.02
C VAL A 116 5.49 -10.23 -6.45
N ARG A 117 4.69 -9.62 -7.32
CA ARG A 117 5.08 -9.36 -8.71
C ARG A 117 4.98 -7.87 -8.99
N ARG A 118 6.03 -7.31 -9.57
CA ARG A 118 6.01 -5.91 -9.94
C ARG A 118 5.03 -5.68 -11.08
N ARG A 119 4.29 -4.57 -11.00
CA ARG A 119 3.48 -4.13 -12.13
C ARG A 119 4.43 -3.56 -13.18
N ARG A 120 4.28 -4.00 -14.41
CA ARG A 120 5.13 -3.54 -15.50
C ARG A 120 4.57 -2.24 -16.03
N ALA A 121 5.28 -1.16 -15.74
CA ALA A 121 4.82 0.17 -16.13
C ALA A 121 4.71 0.28 -17.63
N GLY A 122 3.65 0.96 -18.08
CA GLY A 122 3.48 1.25 -19.48
C GLY A 122 3.01 0.10 -20.34
N LEU A 123 2.73 -1.06 -19.75
CA LEU A 123 2.26 -2.19 -20.52
C LEU A 123 0.76 -2.33 -20.40
N PRO A 124 0.03 -2.26 -21.50
CA PRO A 124 -1.38 -2.57 -21.50
C PRO A 124 -1.52 -4.08 -21.41
N ARG A 125 -2.19 -4.56 -20.49
CA ARG A 125 -2.39 -6.00 -20.42
C ARG A 125 -3.63 -6.26 -19.66
#